data_dc475dce5b3977c2e8ae74a00d9b7e78
#
_entry.id   dc475dce5b3977c2e8ae74a00d9b7e78
#
_cell.length_a   1.000
_cell.length_b   1.000
_cell.length_c   1.000
_cell.angle_alpha   90.00
_cell.angle_beta   90.00
_cell.angle_gamma   90.00
#
_symmetry.space_group_name_H-M   'P 1'
#
loop_
_entity.id
_entity.type
_entity.pdbx_description
1 polymer ?
#
loop_
_entity_poly.entity_id
_entity_poly.type
_entity_poly.pdbx_seq_one_letter_code
_entity_poly.pdbx_strand_id
1 'polypeptide(L)'
;MSKRFDKEVFIESVKSNLKTLYRQTLVDATKQQVFQAVSYAVKDTIIDNWMETQKVYEEEDPKMVYYMSMEFLMGRALGNNMINLTEYKEVKEALEELGFDLNVIEDQEPDAALGNGGLGRLAACFLDSLATLGYAAYGCGIRYRYGMFKQKIENGYQVEVPDNWLKDGNPFELRRPEYAKEVKFGGYIRVEYDEATKRNKFIQEGYQSVRAIPFDIPIVGYNNNVVNTLRVWDAEAINDFQLDSFDKGDYQKAVEQENLARNIVEVLYPNDNHYAGKELRLKQQYFFISASVQAAVAKYKKNHSDIRKFYEKATFQLNDTHPTVAVAELMRILLDEEGLEWDEAWEVTTKTCAYTNLSLIHI
;
A
#
# COMPACT_ATOMS: atom_id res chain seq x y z
N MET A 1 12.44 22.59 -13.36
CA MET A 1 11.89 22.54 -14.73
C MET A 1 11.71 21.07 -15.09
N SER A 2 10.48 20.64 -15.46
CA SER A 2 10.23 19.27 -15.91
C SER A 2 11.18 18.95 -17.06
N LYS A 3 11.86 17.78 -17.00
CA LYS A 3 12.55 17.26 -18.18
C LYS A 3 11.49 17.13 -19.28
N ARG A 4 11.72 17.77 -20.43
CA ARG A 4 10.86 17.62 -21.59
C ARG A 4 10.92 16.16 -22.03
N PHE A 5 9.78 15.54 -22.36
CA PHE A 5 9.70 14.20 -22.91
C PHE A 5 10.68 14.05 -24.10
N ASP A 6 11.52 13.03 -24.06
CA ASP A 6 12.44 12.67 -25.13
C ASP A 6 11.99 11.36 -25.77
N LYS A 7 11.43 11.47 -26.97
CA LYS A 7 10.84 10.33 -27.70
C LYS A 7 11.87 9.25 -28.02
N GLU A 8 13.11 9.62 -28.37
CA GLU A 8 14.15 8.65 -28.72
C GLU A 8 14.59 7.88 -27.48
N VAL A 9 14.79 8.57 -26.36
CA VAL A 9 15.10 7.94 -25.06
C VAL A 9 13.99 7.01 -24.63
N PHE A 10 12.72 7.43 -24.76
CA PHE A 10 11.57 6.59 -24.44
C PHE A 10 11.53 5.31 -25.29
N ILE A 11 11.68 5.42 -26.62
CA ILE A 11 11.70 4.28 -27.54
C ILE A 11 12.83 3.30 -27.19
N GLU A 12 14.04 3.81 -26.89
CA GLU A 12 15.15 2.96 -26.50
C GLU A 12 14.93 2.31 -25.12
N SER A 13 14.28 3.00 -24.17
CA SER A 13 13.88 2.42 -22.88
C SER A 13 12.88 1.26 -23.08
N VAL A 14 11.86 1.43 -23.93
CA VAL A 14 10.90 0.35 -24.26
C VAL A 14 11.61 -0.88 -24.85
N LYS A 15 12.51 -0.68 -25.83
CA LYS A 15 13.29 -1.78 -26.44
C LYS A 15 14.21 -2.46 -25.40
N SER A 16 14.88 -1.67 -24.57
CA SER A 16 15.73 -2.17 -23.49
C SER A 16 14.95 -3.00 -22.47
N ASN A 17 13.77 -2.54 -22.07
CA ASN A 17 12.88 -3.25 -21.16
C ASN A 17 12.39 -4.58 -21.75
N LEU A 18 12.01 -4.61 -23.03
CA LEU A 18 11.64 -5.87 -23.71
C LEU A 18 12.82 -6.87 -23.73
N LYS A 19 14.01 -6.38 -24.01
CA LYS A 19 15.22 -7.21 -24.04
C LYS A 19 15.58 -7.75 -22.65
N THR A 20 15.59 -6.89 -21.64
CA THR A 20 16.09 -7.25 -20.31
C THR A 20 15.09 -8.06 -19.49
N LEU A 21 13.79 -7.74 -19.57
CA LEU A 21 12.76 -8.43 -18.80
C LEU A 21 12.31 -9.74 -19.47
N TYR A 22 12.26 -9.75 -20.83
CA TYR A 22 11.63 -10.86 -21.56
C TYR A 22 12.55 -11.53 -22.57
N ARG A 23 13.74 -10.99 -22.82
CA ARG A 23 14.63 -11.46 -23.86
C ARG A 23 13.93 -11.47 -25.24
N GLN A 24 13.12 -10.44 -25.52
CA GLN A 24 12.32 -10.30 -26.73
C GLN A 24 12.68 -9.05 -27.52
N THR A 25 12.33 -9.06 -28.80
CA THR A 25 12.33 -7.88 -29.66
C THR A 25 10.93 -7.32 -29.82
N LEU A 26 10.76 -6.14 -30.43
CA LEU A 26 9.44 -5.57 -30.74
C LEU A 26 8.57 -6.48 -31.61
N VAL A 27 9.20 -7.27 -32.52
CA VAL A 27 8.49 -8.14 -33.47
C VAL A 27 7.94 -9.38 -32.78
N ASP A 28 8.67 -9.91 -31.78
CA ASP A 28 8.35 -11.19 -31.14
C ASP A 28 7.59 -11.02 -29.81
N ALA A 29 7.53 -9.77 -29.29
CA ALA A 29 6.91 -9.49 -28.01
C ALA A 29 5.38 -9.58 -28.09
N THR A 30 4.79 -10.17 -27.05
CA THR A 30 3.33 -10.12 -26.87
C THR A 30 2.89 -8.71 -26.45
N LYS A 31 1.61 -8.36 -26.68
CA LYS A 31 1.05 -7.08 -26.26
C LYS A 31 1.21 -6.82 -24.77
N GLN A 32 1.07 -7.86 -23.94
CA GLN A 32 1.29 -7.80 -22.49
C GLN A 32 2.75 -7.45 -22.15
N GLN A 33 3.72 -8.01 -22.84
CA GLN A 33 5.13 -7.68 -22.66
C GLN A 33 5.42 -6.25 -23.10
N VAL A 34 4.80 -5.79 -24.18
CA VAL A 34 4.90 -4.39 -24.65
C VAL A 34 4.30 -3.44 -23.59
N PHE A 35 3.11 -3.76 -23.06
CA PHE A 35 2.50 -3.00 -21.95
C PHE A 35 3.47 -2.85 -20.77
N GLN A 36 4.07 -3.95 -20.32
CA GLN A 36 5.03 -3.91 -19.21
C GLN A 36 6.24 -3.02 -19.55
N ALA A 37 6.80 -3.18 -20.75
CA ALA A 37 7.97 -2.42 -21.18
C ALA A 37 7.69 -0.91 -21.28
N VAL A 38 6.51 -0.54 -21.81
CA VAL A 38 6.02 0.85 -21.88
C VAL A 38 5.82 1.42 -20.48
N SER A 39 5.17 0.64 -19.60
CA SER A 39 4.94 1.06 -18.20
C SER A 39 6.23 1.32 -17.44
N TYR A 40 7.25 0.49 -17.63
CA TYR A 40 8.57 0.73 -17.04
C TYR A 40 9.24 1.98 -17.63
N ALA A 41 9.11 2.24 -18.94
CA ALA A 41 9.67 3.44 -19.57
C ALA A 41 8.98 4.73 -19.05
N VAL A 42 7.65 4.73 -18.88
CA VAL A 42 6.92 5.83 -18.24
C VAL A 42 7.32 5.98 -16.78
N LYS A 43 7.54 4.87 -16.07
CA LYS A 43 7.94 4.85 -14.67
C LYS A 43 9.32 5.52 -14.44
N ASP A 44 10.23 5.50 -15.40
CA ASP A 44 11.54 6.15 -15.27
C ASP A 44 11.39 7.65 -14.95
N THR A 45 10.49 8.35 -15.65
CA THR A 45 10.16 9.77 -15.36
C THR A 45 9.51 9.93 -13.99
N ILE A 46 8.60 9.01 -13.64
CA ILE A 46 7.91 9.04 -12.34
C ILE A 46 8.90 8.88 -11.20
N ILE A 47 9.88 7.98 -11.31
CA ILE A 47 10.89 7.73 -10.26
C ILE A 47 11.73 8.98 -9.99
N ASP A 48 12.19 9.67 -11.02
CA ASP A 48 12.97 10.92 -10.87
C ASP A 48 12.16 11.96 -10.07
N ASN A 49 10.89 12.18 -10.45
CA ASN A 49 9.99 13.12 -9.77
C ASN A 49 9.65 12.66 -8.33
N TRP A 50 9.49 11.35 -8.13
CA TRP A 50 9.19 10.77 -6.81
C TRP A 50 10.35 10.96 -5.83
N MET A 51 11.58 10.71 -6.30
CA MET A 51 12.79 10.93 -5.50
C MET A 51 12.93 12.41 -5.11
N GLU A 52 12.71 13.34 -6.06
CA GLU A 52 12.78 14.77 -5.78
C GLU A 52 11.68 15.20 -4.80
N THR A 53 10.45 14.71 -4.97
CA THR A 53 9.34 14.97 -4.02
C THR A 53 9.69 14.50 -2.61
N GLN A 54 10.25 13.29 -2.47
CA GLN A 54 10.64 12.78 -1.15
C GLN A 54 11.76 13.61 -0.51
N LYS A 55 12.73 14.04 -1.32
CA LYS A 55 13.81 14.92 -0.86
C LYS A 55 13.25 16.26 -0.34
N VAL A 56 12.36 16.90 -1.10
CA VAL A 56 11.68 18.14 -0.65
C VAL A 56 10.91 17.92 0.65
N TYR A 57 10.22 16.77 0.80
CA TYR A 57 9.52 16.45 2.05
C TYR A 57 10.46 16.19 3.25
N GLU A 58 11.69 15.74 3.00
CA GLU A 58 12.70 15.60 4.04
C GLU A 58 13.32 16.95 4.44
N GLU A 59 13.52 17.85 3.48
CA GLU A 59 14.11 19.17 3.70
C GLU A 59 13.12 20.17 4.31
N GLU A 60 11.89 20.24 3.79
CA GLU A 60 10.86 21.18 4.22
C GLU A 60 10.06 20.69 5.43
N ASP A 61 10.13 19.42 5.73
CA ASP A 61 9.44 18.76 6.86
C ASP A 61 7.96 19.15 7.01
N PRO A 62 7.14 19.04 5.95
CA PRO A 62 5.73 19.43 5.99
C PRO A 62 4.92 18.48 6.87
N LYS A 63 3.76 18.94 7.35
CA LYS A 63 2.79 18.06 7.98
C LYS A 63 2.29 17.04 6.97
N MET A 64 2.45 15.74 7.30
CA MET A 64 2.08 14.62 6.45
C MET A 64 0.64 14.16 6.72
N VAL A 65 -0.16 14.01 5.67
CA VAL A 65 -1.46 13.37 5.71
C VAL A 65 -1.32 11.88 5.43
N TYR A 66 -1.81 11.03 6.32
CA TYR A 66 -1.92 9.59 6.11
C TYR A 66 -3.39 9.23 5.93
N TYR A 67 -3.78 8.94 4.69
CA TYR A 67 -5.14 8.55 4.35
C TYR A 67 -5.27 7.03 4.50
N MET A 68 -5.94 6.59 5.56
CA MET A 68 -6.05 5.17 5.94
C MET A 68 -7.37 4.59 5.47
N SER A 69 -7.32 3.60 4.59
CA SER A 69 -8.51 2.99 4.00
C SER A 69 -8.34 1.49 3.73
N MET A 70 -9.43 0.74 3.89
CA MET A 70 -9.48 -0.65 3.45
C MET A 70 -9.49 -0.80 1.93
N GLU A 71 -9.84 0.27 1.20
CA GLU A 71 -10.00 0.24 -0.24
C GLU A 71 -9.32 1.44 -0.92
N PHE A 72 -8.68 1.16 -2.06
CA PHE A 72 -8.20 2.16 -3.01
C PHE A 72 -8.55 1.70 -4.42
N LEU A 73 -9.70 2.12 -4.96
CA LEU A 73 -10.16 1.77 -6.29
C LEU A 73 -9.48 2.65 -7.35
N MET A 74 -8.21 2.37 -7.61
CA MET A 74 -7.35 3.18 -8.48
C MET A 74 -7.70 3.03 -9.97
N GLY A 75 -8.16 1.85 -10.39
CA GLY A 75 -8.28 1.49 -11.78
C GLY A 75 -6.93 1.21 -12.43
N ARG A 76 -6.82 1.45 -13.75
CA ARG A 76 -5.59 1.32 -14.53
C ARG A 76 -4.69 2.53 -14.33
N ALA A 77 -3.40 2.32 -14.23
CA ALA A 77 -2.43 3.36 -13.89
C ALA A 77 -1.74 3.99 -15.10
N LEU A 78 -1.48 3.24 -16.17
CA LEU A 78 -0.67 3.72 -17.30
C LEU A 78 -1.23 5.01 -17.92
N GLY A 79 -2.50 4.98 -18.35
CA GLY A 79 -3.14 6.15 -18.98
C GLY A 79 -3.23 7.34 -18.04
N ASN A 80 -3.62 7.11 -16.77
CA ASN A 80 -3.69 8.16 -15.74
C ASN A 80 -2.32 8.80 -15.51
N ASN A 81 -1.27 8.02 -15.40
CA ASN A 81 0.09 8.52 -15.19
C ASN A 81 0.57 9.36 -16.40
N MET A 82 0.34 8.90 -17.62
CA MET A 82 0.70 9.65 -18.83
C MET A 82 -0.05 10.99 -18.93
N ILE A 83 -1.34 11.00 -18.55
CA ILE A 83 -2.14 12.24 -18.51
C ILE A 83 -1.58 13.20 -17.47
N ASN A 84 -1.30 12.73 -16.26
CA ASN A 84 -0.81 13.56 -15.16
C ASN A 84 0.61 14.08 -15.41
N LEU A 85 1.45 13.31 -16.09
CA LEU A 85 2.76 13.74 -16.58
C LEU A 85 2.67 14.70 -17.77
N THR A 86 1.49 14.82 -18.41
CA THR A 86 1.29 15.56 -19.67
C THR A 86 2.08 14.99 -20.86
N GLU A 87 2.29 13.68 -20.88
CA GLU A 87 3.08 12.94 -21.89
C GLU A 87 2.22 11.99 -22.75
N TYR A 88 0.89 11.97 -22.56
CA TYR A 88 0.00 11.02 -23.22
C TYR A 88 0.09 11.04 -24.76
N LYS A 89 0.15 12.25 -25.34
CA LYS A 89 0.23 12.44 -26.80
C LYS A 89 1.58 11.98 -27.33
N GLU A 90 2.65 12.35 -26.65
CA GLU A 90 4.02 12.02 -27.03
C GLU A 90 4.30 10.52 -26.99
N VAL A 91 3.82 9.85 -25.93
CA VAL A 91 3.89 8.38 -25.80
C VAL A 91 3.08 7.69 -26.88
N LYS A 92 1.86 8.19 -27.19
CA LYS A 92 1.05 7.66 -28.28
C LYS A 92 1.76 7.73 -29.63
N GLU A 93 2.33 8.89 -29.97
CA GLU A 93 3.09 9.07 -31.20
C GLU A 93 4.33 8.17 -31.28
N ALA A 94 5.03 7.95 -30.14
CA ALA A 94 6.15 7.04 -30.08
C ALA A 94 5.74 5.57 -30.30
N LEU A 95 4.61 5.14 -29.74
CA LEU A 95 4.08 3.78 -29.94
C LEU A 95 3.58 3.55 -31.36
N GLU A 96 2.94 4.54 -31.99
CA GLU A 96 2.54 4.48 -33.40
C GLU A 96 3.75 4.30 -34.32
N GLU A 97 4.88 4.95 -34.04
CA GLU A 97 6.15 4.77 -34.77
C GLU A 97 6.72 3.35 -34.61
N LEU A 98 6.51 2.75 -33.42
CA LEU A 98 6.87 1.35 -33.15
C LEU A 98 5.87 0.33 -33.72
N GLY A 99 4.77 0.79 -34.30
CA GLY A 99 3.72 -0.06 -34.90
C GLY A 99 2.66 -0.57 -33.89
N PHE A 100 2.50 0.08 -32.74
CA PHE A 100 1.51 -0.27 -31.73
C PHE A 100 0.43 0.80 -31.55
N ASP A 101 -0.79 0.36 -31.33
CA ASP A 101 -1.90 1.21 -30.89
C ASP A 101 -1.90 1.31 -29.37
N LEU A 102 -1.80 2.52 -28.82
CA LEU A 102 -1.78 2.78 -27.39
C LEU A 102 -3.01 2.19 -26.68
N ASN A 103 -4.22 2.31 -27.25
CA ASN A 103 -5.43 1.77 -26.62
C ASN A 103 -5.35 0.24 -26.44
N VAL A 104 -4.78 -0.45 -27.45
CA VAL A 104 -4.57 -1.91 -27.37
C VAL A 104 -3.54 -2.27 -26.29
N ILE A 105 -2.55 -1.42 -26.06
CA ILE A 105 -1.55 -1.62 -25.01
C ILE A 105 -2.15 -1.34 -23.65
N GLU A 106 -2.89 -0.24 -23.47
CA GLU A 106 -3.60 0.08 -22.21
C GLU A 106 -4.61 -1.02 -21.83
N ASP A 107 -5.26 -1.67 -22.81
CA ASP A 107 -6.20 -2.78 -22.57
C ASP A 107 -5.54 -4.05 -22.00
N GLN A 108 -4.21 -4.14 -22.01
CA GLN A 108 -3.50 -5.24 -21.36
C GLN A 108 -3.37 -5.05 -19.83
N GLU A 109 -3.58 -3.84 -19.33
CA GLU A 109 -3.50 -3.53 -17.90
C GLU A 109 -4.73 -4.05 -17.16
N PRO A 110 -4.57 -4.95 -16.16
CA PRO A 110 -5.68 -5.28 -15.27
C PRO A 110 -5.97 -4.11 -14.33
N ASP A 111 -7.23 -3.93 -13.93
CA ASP A 111 -7.55 -3.03 -12.84
C ASP A 111 -6.88 -3.51 -11.55
N ALA A 112 -6.31 -2.58 -10.78
CA ALA A 112 -5.79 -2.91 -9.46
C ALA A 112 -6.93 -3.34 -8.53
N ALA A 113 -6.90 -4.60 -8.06
CA ALA A 113 -7.96 -5.18 -7.24
C ALA A 113 -7.87 -4.76 -5.76
N LEU A 114 -7.64 -3.46 -5.51
CA LEU A 114 -7.46 -2.85 -4.19
C LEU A 114 -8.73 -2.13 -3.69
N GLY A 115 -9.82 -2.22 -4.39
CA GLY A 115 -11.09 -1.58 -4.02
C GLY A 115 -12.28 -2.18 -4.75
N ASN A 116 -13.49 -1.82 -4.32
CA ASN A 116 -14.73 -2.37 -4.85
C ASN A 116 -15.76 -1.30 -5.20
N GLY A 117 -15.91 -0.25 -4.39
CA GLY A 117 -17.04 0.69 -4.54
C GLY A 117 -16.70 2.14 -4.24
N GLY A 118 -17.71 2.88 -3.79
CA GLY A 118 -17.64 4.33 -3.56
C GLY A 118 -16.57 4.75 -2.54
N LEU A 119 -16.40 3.99 -1.46
CA LEU A 119 -15.37 4.22 -0.45
C LEU A 119 -13.97 4.18 -1.07
N GLY A 120 -13.68 3.13 -1.85
CA GLY A 120 -12.40 2.97 -2.52
C GLY A 120 -12.16 4.01 -3.61
N ARG A 121 -13.21 4.40 -4.36
CA ARG A 121 -13.08 5.43 -5.39
C ARG A 121 -12.86 6.82 -4.81
N LEU A 122 -13.54 7.14 -3.71
CA LEU A 122 -13.30 8.39 -2.98
C LEU A 122 -11.85 8.49 -2.51
N ALA A 123 -11.31 7.42 -1.92
CA ALA A 123 -9.90 7.35 -1.52
C ALA A 123 -8.94 7.58 -2.69
N ALA A 124 -9.18 6.94 -3.84
CA ALA A 124 -8.38 7.11 -5.04
C ALA A 124 -8.41 8.56 -5.56
N CYS A 125 -9.61 9.19 -5.61
CA CYS A 125 -9.76 10.58 -6.04
C CYS A 125 -9.07 11.57 -5.09
N PHE A 126 -9.12 11.31 -3.78
CA PHE A 126 -8.43 12.15 -2.81
C PHE A 126 -6.90 12.07 -2.94
N LEU A 127 -6.34 10.88 -3.19
CA LEU A 127 -4.90 10.76 -3.42
C LEU A 127 -4.44 11.56 -4.65
N ASP A 128 -5.18 11.46 -5.75
CA ASP A 128 -4.92 12.22 -6.97
C ASP A 128 -5.01 13.74 -6.73
N SER A 129 -6.06 14.18 -6.03
CA SER A 129 -6.25 15.59 -5.68
C SER A 129 -5.16 16.13 -4.76
N LEU A 130 -4.75 15.36 -3.73
CA LEU A 130 -3.68 15.75 -2.82
C LEU A 130 -2.35 15.92 -3.55
N ALA A 131 -1.99 15.00 -4.45
CA ALA A 131 -0.79 15.12 -5.26
C ALA A 131 -0.87 16.32 -6.21
N THR A 132 -2.01 16.51 -6.88
CA THR A 132 -2.23 17.64 -7.82
C THR A 132 -2.17 19.00 -7.13
N LEU A 133 -2.65 19.08 -5.88
CA LEU A 133 -2.60 20.32 -5.07
C LEU A 133 -1.28 20.49 -4.31
N GLY A 134 -0.35 19.54 -4.42
CA GLY A 134 0.97 19.62 -3.79
C GLY A 134 0.98 19.35 -2.28
N TYR A 135 -0.05 18.70 -1.74
CA TYR A 135 -0.06 18.29 -0.34
C TYR A 135 0.77 17.03 -0.12
N ALA A 136 1.57 17.02 0.94
CA ALA A 136 2.34 15.85 1.35
C ALA A 136 1.41 14.78 1.94
N ALA A 137 1.29 13.65 1.27
CA ALA A 137 0.35 12.61 1.66
C ALA A 137 0.84 11.19 1.35
N TYR A 138 0.38 10.25 2.21
CA TYR A 138 0.44 8.81 1.99
C TYR A 138 -0.98 8.24 1.97
N GLY A 139 -1.27 7.35 0.99
CA GLY A 139 -2.36 6.38 1.16
C GLY A 139 -1.82 5.16 1.92
N CYS A 140 -2.62 4.59 2.82
CA CYS A 140 -2.23 3.42 3.61
C CYS A 140 -3.34 2.36 3.53
N GLY A 141 -3.02 1.16 3.02
CA GLY A 141 -3.99 0.08 2.83
C GLY A 141 -3.33 -1.29 2.77
N ILE A 142 -4.06 -2.27 2.27
CA ILE A 142 -3.62 -3.66 2.11
C ILE A 142 -3.41 -3.97 0.63
N ARG A 143 -2.36 -4.73 0.33
CA ARG A 143 -2.09 -5.27 -1.00
C ARG A 143 -2.81 -6.60 -1.17
N TYR A 144 -4.11 -6.54 -1.50
CA TYR A 144 -4.90 -7.75 -1.71
C TYR A 144 -4.41 -8.53 -2.92
N ARG A 145 -4.28 -9.86 -2.77
CA ARG A 145 -3.81 -10.75 -3.86
C ARG A 145 -4.89 -11.00 -4.89
N TYR A 146 -6.13 -11.11 -4.45
CA TYR A 146 -7.29 -11.44 -5.31
C TYR A 146 -8.41 -10.39 -5.27
N GLY A 147 -8.20 -9.29 -4.53
CA GLY A 147 -9.23 -8.29 -4.34
C GLY A 147 -10.47 -8.85 -3.67
N MET A 148 -11.65 -8.46 -4.15
CA MET A 148 -12.93 -9.01 -3.67
C MET A 148 -13.35 -10.21 -4.52
N PHE A 149 -13.57 -10.02 -5.81
CA PHE A 149 -13.79 -11.06 -6.81
C PHE A 149 -13.75 -10.44 -8.22
N LYS A 150 -13.54 -11.31 -9.23
CA LYS A 150 -13.79 -10.99 -10.63
C LYS A 150 -15.15 -11.51 -11.03
N GLN A 151 -15.94 -10.67 -11.68
CA GLN A 151 -17.27 -10.99 -12.15
C GLN A 151 -17.21 -11.67 -13.52
N LYS A 152 -17.89 -12.81 -13.65
CA LYS A 152 -18.14 -13.49 -14.93
C LYS A 152 -19.65 -13.64 -15.14
N ILE A 153 -20.05 -13.74 -16.39
CA ILE A 153 -21.43 -14.09 -16.74
C ILE A 153 -21.42 -15.46 -17.40
N GLU A 154 -22.08 -16.42 -16.79
CA GLU A 154 -22.22 -17.78 -17.28
C GLU A 154 -23.71 -18.16 -17.32
N ASN A 155 -24.21 -18.57 -18.49
CA ASN A 155 -25.63 -18.90 -18.71
C ASN A 155 -26.62 -17.80 -18.28
N GLY A 156 -26.21 -16.51 -18.37
CA GLY A 156 -27.00 -15.36 -17.98
C GLY A 156 -26.95 -15.01 -16.50
N TYR A 157 -26.17 -15.73 -15.70
CA TYR A 157 -25.99 -15.49 -14.27
C TYR A 157 -24.59 -14.99 -13.95
N GLN A 158 -24.51 -14.14 -12.91
CA GLN A 158 -23.21 -13.71 -12.38
C GLN A 158 -22.53 -14.89 -11.65
N VAL A 159 -21.25 -15.10 -11.97
CA VAL A 159 -20.35 -16.03 -11.26
C VAL A 159 -19.16 -15.25 -10.76
N GLU A 160 -18.86 -15.42 -9.48
CA GLU A 160 -17.74 -14.78 -8.79
C GLU A 160 -16.52 -15.70 -8.79
N VAL A 161 -15.39 -15.20 -9.26
CA VAL A 161 -14.12 -15.95 -9.32
C VAL A 161 -13.00 -15.10 -8.74
N PRO A 162 -11.88 -15.70 -8.27
CA PRO A 162 -10.72 -14.95 -7.83
C PRO A 162 -10.18 -14.03 -8.93
N ASP A 163 -9.90 -12.77 -8.57
CA ASP A 163 -9.28 -11.81 -9.48
C ASP A 163 -7.76 -11.83 -9.32
N ASN A 164 -7.09 -12.69 -10.07
CA ASN A 164 -5.63 -12.82 -10.04
C ASN A 164 -4.94 -11.69 -10.83
N TRP A 165 -5.15 -10.45 -10.41
CA TRP A 165 -4.65 -9.26 -11.09
C TRP A 165 -3.12 -9.11 -11.06
N LEU A 166 -2.44 -9.76 -10.11
CA LEU A 166 -0.98 -9.73 -9.95
C LEU A 166 -0.23 -10.84 -10.68
N LYS A 167 -0.92 -11.68 -11.47
CA LYS A 167 -0.30 -12.85 -12.12
C LYS A 167 0.91 -12.52 -13.00
N ASP A 168 0.90 -11.36 -13.65
CA ASP A 168 1.97 -10.86 -14.51
C ASP A 168 2.80 -9.74 -13.84
N GLY A 169 2.59 -9.52 -12.51
CA GLY A 169 3.19 -8.44 -11.74
C GLY A 169 2.54 -7.08 -11.99
N ASN A 170 2.88 -6.10 -11.16
CA ASN A 170 2.48 -4.70 -11.32
C ASN A 170 3.72 -3.84 -11.58
N PRO A 171 3.88 -3.26 -12.80
CA PRO A 171 5.09 -2.51 -13.14
C PRO A 171 5.26 -1.23 -12.32
N PHE A 172 4.19 -0.68 -11.75
CA PHE A 172 4.22 0.58 -11.02
C PHE A 172 4.52 0.42 -9.51
N GLU A 173 4.41 -0.79 -8.94
CA GLU A 173 4.74 -0.98 -7.53
C GLU A 173 6.24 -1.18 -7.29
N LEU A 174 6.70 -0.79 -6.09
CA LEU A 174 8.04 -1.01 -5.58
C LEU A 174 7.96 -1.72 -4.23
N ARG A 175 8.51 -2.93 -4.14
CA ARG A 175 8.64 -3.65 -2.87
C ARG A 175 9.75 -3.03 -2.03
N ARG A 176 9.45 -2.67 -0.77
CA ARG A 176 10.34 -1.92 0.13
C ARG A 176 10.60 -2.69 1.43
N PRO A 177 11.29 -3.83 1.39
CA PRO A 177 11.52 -4.68 2.56
C PRO A 177 12.32 -3.99 3.68
N GLU A 178 13.09 -2.95 3.36
CA GLU A 178 13.83 -2.14 4.31
C GLU A 178 12.93 -1.32 5.26
N TYR A 179 11.65 -1.17 4.94
CA TYR A 179 10.63 -0.52 5.78
C TYR A 179 9.66 -1.51 6.41
N ALA A 180 9.99 -2.80 6.38
CA ALA A 180 9.14 -3.83 7.00
C ALA A 180 8.84 -3.54 8.47
N LYS A 181 7.64 -3.96 8.91
CA LYS A 181 7.19 -3.84 10.31
C LYS A 181 6.71 -5.20 10.82
N GLU A 182 6.96 -5.48 12.09
CA GLU A 182 6.34 -6.61 12.76
C GLU A 182 4.98 -6.22 13.30
N VAL A 183 3.95 -7.02 13.01
CA VAL A 183 2.60 -6.86 13.56
C VAL A 183 2.27 -8.09 14.40
N LYS A 184 1.90 -7.87 15.66
CA LYS A 184 1.65 -8.91 16.67
C LYS A 184 0.16 -9.10 16.90
N PHE A 185 -0.30 -10.35 16.94
CA PHE A 185 -1.69 -10.70 17.16
C PHE A 185 -1.86 -11.60 18.38
N GLY A 186 -2.87 -11.29 19.20
CA GLY A 186 -3.22 -12.10 20.37
C GLY A 186 -2.17 -12.06 21.49
N GLY A 187 -2.06 -13.18 22.22
CA GLY A 187 -1.21 -13.26 23.40
C GLY A 187 -1.83 -12.66 24.65
N TYR A 188 -1.00 -12.33 25.60
CA TYR A 188 -1.38 -11.71 26.87
C TYR A 188 -0.34 -10.66 27.28
N ILE A 189 -0.75 -9.75 28.15
CA ILE A 189 0.15 -8.70 28.66
C ILE A 189 0.69 -9.13 30.02
N ARG A 190 2.02 -9.21 30.13
CA ARG A 190 2.73 -9.33 31.39
C ARG A 190 3.16 -7.95 31.85
N VAL A 191 2.86 -7.62 33.10
CA VAL A 191 3.22 -6.33 33.70
C VAL A 191 4.45 -6.53 34.58
N GLU A 192 5.49 -5.75 34.32
CA GLU A 192 6.69 -5.66 35.14
C GLU A 192 6.81 -4.25 35.69
N TYR A 193 7.18 -4.13 36.96
CA TYR A 193 7.52 -2.84 37.55
C TYR A 193 9.01 -2.54 37.28
N ASP A 194 9.26 -1.43 36.59
CA ASP A 194 10.62 -0.95 36.34
C ASP A 194 11.06 0.00 37.44
N GLU A 195 11.99 -0.46 38.30
CA GLU A 195 12.53 0.30 39.44
C GLU A 195 13.30 1.56 39.01
N ALA A 196 13.89 1.57 37.82
CA ALA A 196 14.67 2.70 37.32
C ALA A 196 13.76 3.87 36.87
N THR A 197 12.68 3.57 36.19
CA THR A 197 11.70 4.55 35.73
C THR A 197 10.54 4.76 36.69
N LYS A 198 10.40 3.87 37.72
CA LYS A 198 9.26 3.80 38.66
C LYS A 198 7.91 3.67 37.99
N ARG A 199 7.86 2.94 36.87
CA ARG A 199 6.68 2.73 36.06
C ARG A 199 6.41 1.26 35.80
N ASN A 200 5.17 0.93 35.49
CA ASN A 200 4.83 -0.37 34.97
C ASN A 200 5.22 -0.45 33.47
N LYS A 201 5.90 -1.53 33.12
CA LYS A 201 6.23 -1.90 31.76
C LYS A 201 5.26 -2.99 31.31
N PHE A 202 4.61 -2.79 30.18
CA PHE A 202 3.66 -3.72 29.59
C PHE A 202 4.35 -4.52 28.48
N ILE A 203 4.42 -5.84 28.64
CA ILE A 203 5.14 -6.73 27.74
C ILE A 203 4.14 -7.73 27.15
N GLN A 204 3.95 -7.70 25.83
CA GLN A 204 3.11 -8.68 25.14
C GLN A 204 3.88 -9.99 24.97
N GLU A 205 3.29 -11.09 25.41
CA GLU A 205 3.85 -12.45 25.32
C GLU A 205 2.83 -13.43 24.70
N GLY A 206 3.33 -14.55 24.16
CA GLY A 206 2.50 -15.60 23.58
C GLY A 206 1.73 -15.17 22.33
N TYR A 207 2.19 -14.11 21.66
CA TYR A 207 1.58 -13.59 20.43
C TYR A 207 2.03 -14.37 19.19
N GLN A 208 1.21 -14.30 18.15
CA GLN A 208 1.61 -14.62 16.79
C GLN A 208 2.01 -13.32 16.09
N SER A 209 3.04 -13.36 15.26
CA SER A 209 3.43 -12.17 14.50
C SER A 209 3.62 -12.46 13.02
N VAL A 210 3.39 -11.42 12.23
CA VAL A 210 3.66 -11.41 10.79
C VAL A 210 4.53 -10.22 10.45
N ARG A 211 5.29 -10.34 9.37
CA ARG A 211 6.06 -9.25 8.79
C ARG A 211 5.20 -8.54 7.76
N ALA A 212 4.88 -7.28 8.01
CA ALA A 212 4.23 -6.39 7.05
C ALA A 212 5.31 -5.80 6.14
N ILE A 213 5.24 -6.12 4.84
CA ILE A 213 6.16 -5.61 3.81
C ILE A 213 5.43 -4.56 2.99
N PRO A 214 5.92 -3.31 2.94
CA PRO A 214 5.27 -2.29 2.13
C PRO A 214 5.63 -2.42 0.65
N PHE A 215 4.61 -2.19 -0.17
CA PHE A 215 4.71 -1.94 -1.60
C PHE A 215 4.26 -0.51 -1.86
N ASP A 216 5.12 0.29 -2.43
CA ASP A 216 4.87 1.70 -2.72
C ASP A 216 4.43 1.84 -4.18
N ILE A 217 3.30 2.51 -4.40
CA ILE A 217 2.72 2.82 -5.71
C ILE A 217 2.73 4.35 -5.86
N PRO A 218 3.26 4.88 -6.98
CA PRO A 218 3.32 6.32 -7.18
C PRO A 218 1.94 6.91 -7.45
N ILE A 219 1.65 8.04 -6.85
CA ILE A 219 0.47 8.86 -7.10
C ILE A 219 0.95 10.17 -7.73
N VAL A 220 0.84 10.24 -9.03
CA VAL A 220 1.37 11.34 -9.83
C VAL A 220 0.41 12.53 -9.82
N GLY A 221 0.89 13.71 -9.43
CA GLY A 221 0.11 14.95 -9.52
C GLY A 221 0.01 15.46 -10.96
N TYR A 222 -1.12 16.12 -11.28
CA TYR A 222 -1.34 16.66 -12.63
C TYR A 222 -0.46 17.87 -12.89
N ASN A 223 0.43 17.74 -13.88
CA ASN A 223 1.27 18.82 -14.42
C ASN A 223 2.08 19.62 -13.36
N ASN A 224 2.55 18.98 -12.30
CA ASN A 224 3.28 19.65 -11.21
C ASN A 224 4.53 18.92 -10.72
N ASN A 225 4.86 17.77 -11.28
CA ASN A 225 5.99 16.89 -10.90
C ASN A 225 5.95 16.36 -9.45
N VAL A 226 4.87 16.57 -8.72
CA VAL A 226 4.69 15.98 -7.39
C VAL A 226 4.29 14.52 -7.53
N VAL A 227 4.94 13.65 -6.78
CA VAL A 227 4.59 12.23 -6.71
C VAL A 227 4.47 11.83 -5.26
N ASN A 228 3.23 11.62 -4.82
CA ASN A 228 2.92 11.04 -3.52
C ASN A 228 2.97 9.51 -3.57
N THR A 229 2.75 8.87 -2.43
CA THR A 229 2.87 7.42 -2.27
C THR A 229 1.55 6.82 -1.80
N LEU A 230 1.07 5.79 -2.50
CA LEU A 230 0.14 4.82 -1.95
C LEU A 230 0.96 3.63 -1.44
N ARG A 231 1.01 3.46 -0.12
CA ARG A 231 1.69 2.35 0.54
C ARG A 231 0.70 1.27 0.91
N VAL A 232 0.81 0.13 0.26
CA VAL A 232 -0.01 -1.05 0.54
C VAL A 232 0.85 -2.15 1.14
N TRP A 233 0.33 -2.82 2.17
CA TRP A 233 1.07 -3.80 2.95
C TRP A 233 0.75 -5.23 2.51
N ASP A 234 1.78 -6.01 2.17
CA ASP A 234 1.72 -7.46 2.04
C ASP A 234 2.18 -8.12 3.34
N ALA A 235 1.75 -9.36 3.59
CA ALA A 235 2.07 -10.10 4.80
C ALA A 235 2.96 -11.30 4.48
N GLU A 236 4.05 -11.43 5.21
CA GLU A 236 4.98 -12.55 5.15
C GLU A 236 5.15 -13.20 6.53
N ALA A 237 5.45 -14.48 6.57
CA ALA A 237 5.81 -15.16 7.81
C ALA A 237 7.11 -14.57 8.41
N ILE A 238 7.21 -14.51 9.73
CA ILE A 238 8.46 -14.11 10.41
C ILE A 238 9.50 -15.23 10.32
N ASN A 239 9.05 -16.45 10.63
CA ASN A 239 9.88 -17.62 10.49
C ASN A 239 9.58 -18.27 9.14
N ASP A 240 10.62 -18.48 8.38
CA ASP A 240 10.55 -19.16 7.11
C ASP A 240 10.10 -20.62 7.26
N PHE A 241 10.01 -21.29 6.17
CA PHE A 241 9.67 -22.69 6.00
C PHE A 241 10.25 -23.62 7.10
N GLN A 242 9.38 -24.42 7.73
CA GLN A 242 9.78 -25.34 8.80
C GLN A 242 10.34 -26.65 8.22
N LEU A 243 11.64 -26.68 7.92
CA LEU A 243 12.31 -27.81 7.30
C LEU A 243 12.13 -29.11 8.09
N ASP A 244 12.23 -29.05 9.44
CA ASP A 244 12.06 -30.23 10.30
C ASP A 244 10.67 -30.88 10.19
N SER A 245 9.63 -30.09 10.00
CA SER A 245 8.26 -30.57 9.77
C SER A 245 8.13 -31.20 8.38
N PHE A 246 8.71 -30.55 7.39
CA PHE A 246 8.74 -31.03 6.01
C PHE A 246 9.43 -32.38 5.89
N ASP A 247 10.62 -32.54 6.50
CA ASP A 247 11.41 -33.77 6.49
C ASP A 247 10.69 -34.96 7.19
N LYS A 248 9.79 -34.63 8.13
CA LYS A 248 8.93 -35.62 8.80
C LYS A 248 7.64 -35.94 8.01
N GLY A 249 7.44 -35.33 6.83
CA GLY A 249 6.25 -35.53 6.01
C GLY A 249 5.05 -34.68 6.42
N ASP A 250 5.18 -33.78 7.40
CA ASP A 250 4.12 -32.85 7.81
C ASP A 250 4.20 -31.57 6.98
N TYR A 251 3.83 -31.68 5.70
CA TYR A 251 3.91 -30.61 4.73
C TYR A 251 2.98 -29.42 5.04
N GLN A 252 1.83 -29.68 5.67
CA GLN A 252 0.89 -28.61 6.06
C GLN A 252 1.48 -27.76 7.18
N LYS A 253 2.06 -28.39 8.19
CA LYS A 253 2.71 -27.67 9.28
C LYS A 253 3.95 -26.90 8.81
N ALA A 254 4.67 -27.42 7.84
CA ALA A 254 5.86 -26.78 7.28
C ALA A 254 5.57 -25.38 6.69
N VAL A 255 4.34 -25.12 6.20
CA VAL A 255 3.90 -23.86 5.59
C VAL A 255 2.78 -23.14 6.38
N GLU A 256 2.49 -23.59 7.60
CA GLU A 256 1.37 -23.08 8.40
C GLU A 256 1.48 -21.55 8.64
N GLN A 257 2.65 -21.08 9.02
CA GLN A 257 2.87 -19.65 9.28
C GLN A 257 2.76 -18.80 8.01
N GLU A 258 3.23 -19.31 6.88
CA GLU A 258 3.07 -18.66 5.59
C GLU A 258 1.58 -18.53 5.23
N ASN A 259 0.79 -19.60 5.43
CA ASN A 259 -0.64 -19.59 5.16
C ASN A 259 -1.38 -18.61 6.09
N LEU A 260 -1.03 -18.56 7.37
CA LEU A 260 -1.62 -17.62 8.32
C LEU A 260 -1.33 -16.15 7.93
N ALA A 261 -0.10 -15.86 7.53
CA ALA A 261 0.24 -14.51 7.03
C ALA A 261 -0.51 -14.18 5.74
N ARG A 262 -0.52 -15.09 4.77
CA ARG A 262 -1.19 -14.90 3.47
C ARG A 262 -2.68 -14.65 3.61
N ASN A 263 -3.38 -15.35 4.50
CA ASN A 263 -4.81 -15.20 4.70
C ASN A 263 -5.21 -13.74 4.99
N ILE A 264 -4.35 -12.97 5.66
CA ILE A 264 -4.62 -11.56 6.00
C ILE A 264 -4.77 -10.70 4.74
N VAL A 265 -4.04 -11.01 3.67
CA VAL A 265 -3.97 -10.19 2.45
C VAL A 265 -4.57 -10.85 1.21
N GLU A 266 -5.26 -11.99 1.35
CA GLU A 266 -5.82 -12.70 0.20
C GLU A 266 -7.00 -11.95 -0.42
N VAL A 267 -8.00 -11.59 0.36
CA VAL A 267 -9.31 -11.13 -0.13
C VAL A 267 -9.78 -9.87 0.59
N LEU A 268 -10.26 -8.90 -0.16
CA LEU A 268 -10.98 -7.74 0.35
C LEU A 268 -12.39 -8.18 0.83
N TYR A 269 -12.75 -7.85 2.07
CA TYR A 269 -14.01 -8.21 2.71
C TYR A 269 -14.32 -9.71 2.67
N PRO A 270 -13.52 -10.55 3.34
CA PRO A 270 -13.85 -11.96 3.49
C PRO A 270 -15.21 -12.13 4.18
N ASN A 271 -15.91 -13.24 3.87
CA ASN A 271 -17.20 -13.54 4.45
C ASN A 271 -17.12 -13.59 5.97
N ASP A 272 -17.97 -12.81 6.66
CA ASP A 272 -18.01 -12.67 8.13
C ASP A 272 -19.29 -13.23 8.78
N ASN A 273 -20.01 -14.11 8.08
CA ASN A 273 -21.15 -14.84 8.64
C ASN A 273 -20.75 -15.84 9.74
N HIS A 274 -19.46 -16.11 9.89
CA HIS A 274 -18.90 -17.00 10.90
C HIS A 274 -17.77 -16.32 11.69
N TYR A 275 -17.45 -16.85 12.87
CA TYR A 275 -16.49 -16.25 13.79
C TYR A 275 -15.09 -16.04 13.17
N ALA A 276 -14.58 -17.07 12.47
CA ALA A 276 -13.27 -16.97 11.82
C ALA A 276 -13.18 -15.84 10.78
N GLY A 277 -14.26 -15.57 10.05
CA GLY A 277 -14.32 -14.45 9.11
C GLY A 277 -14.33 -13.09 9.80
N LYS A 278 -15.05 -12.96 10.92
CA LYS A 278 -15.05 -11.74 11.74
C LYS A 278 -13.66 -11.46 12.32
N GLU A 279 -13.01 -12.49 12.84
CA GLU A 279 -11.63 -12.42 13.34
C GLU A 279 -10.66 -12.02 12.24
N LEU A 280 -10.76 -12.62 11.06
CA LEU A 280 -9.91 -12.30 9.91
C LEU A 280 -10.08 -10.83 9.49
N ARG A 281 -11.31 -10.32 9.41
CA ARG A 281 -11.55 -8.89 9.09
C ARG A 281 -10.94 -7.96 10.12
N LEU A 282 -11.01 -8.29 11.41
CA LEU A 282 -10.37 -7.51 12.45
C LEU A 282 -8.84 -7.57 12.34
N LYS A 283 -8.28 -8.75 12.03
CA LYS A 283 -6.84 -8.91 11.77
C LYS A 283 -6.38 -8.08 10.58
N GLN A 284 -7.15 -8.00 9.50
CA GLN A 284 -6.84 -7.14 8.35
C GLN A 284 -6.78 -5.67 8.75
N GLN A 285 -7.77 -5.19 9.51
CA GLN A 285 -7.83 -3.80 9.98
C GLN A 285 -6.62 -3.47 10.87
N TYR A 286 -6.34 -4.31 11.86
CA TYR A 286 -5.20 -4.11 12.76
C TYR A 286 -3.86 -4.22 12.01
N PHE A 287 -3.74 -5.15 11.09
CA PHE A 287 -2.52 -5.38 10.31
C PHE A 287 -2.02 -4.12 9.60
N PHE A 288 -2.84 -3.54 8.72
CA PHE A 288 -2.39 -2.39 7.95
C PHE A 288 -2.28 -1.12 8.81
N ILE A 289 -3.11 -0.99 9.83
CA ILE A 289 -3.06 0.15 10.76
C ILE A 289 -1.79 0.10 11.60
N SER A 290 -1.51 -1.02 12.24
CA SER A 290 -0.30 -1.15 13.08
C SER A 290 0.96 -0.89 12.25
N ALA A 291 1.07 -1.50 11.05
CA ALA A 291 2.21 -1.27 10.16
C ALA A 291 2.33 0.20 9.73
N SER A 292 1.21 0.87 9.40
CA SER A 292 1.19 2.26 8.97
C SER A 292 1.52 3.24 10.08
N VAL A 293 0.96 3.05 11.29
CA VAL A 293 1.24 3.90 12.46
C VAL A 293 2.70 3.75 12.89
N GLN A 294 3.23 2.52 12.98
CA GLN A 294 4.64 2.28 13.25
C GLN A 294 5.55 2.98 12.22
N ALA A 295 5.20 2.92 10.92
CA ALA A 295 5.97 3.57 9.87
C ALA A 295 5.93 5.10 9.98
N ALA A 296 4.76 5.68 10.31
CA ALA A 296 4.61 7.12 10.50
C ALA A 296 5.40 7.62 11.72
N VAL A 297 5.34 6.92 12.85
CA VAL A 297 6.13 7.23 14.06
C VAL A 297 7.63 7.12 13.76
N ALA A 298 8.06 6.04 13.09
CA ALA A 298 9.47 5.86 12.72
C ALA A 298 9.96 6.97 11.76
N LYS A 299 9.13 7.42 10.82
CA LYS A 299 9.46 8.55 9.93
C LYS A 299 9.60 9.84 10.74
N TYR A 300 8.67 10.14 11.63
CA TYR A 300 8.73 11.32 12.51
C TYR A 300 10.00 11.35 13.35
N LYS A 301 10.36 10.24 13.97
CA LYS A 301 11.53 10.13 14.86
C LYS A 301 12.88 10.29 14.15
N LYS A 302 12.94 10.30 12.83
CA LYS A 302 14.18 10.61 12.10
C LYS A 302 14.63 12.05 12.32
N ASN A 303 13.67 12.99 12.39
CA ASN A 303 13.96 14.42 12.48
C ASN A 303 13.51 15.05 13.80
N HIS A 304 12.72 14.35 14.60
CA HIS A 304 12.11 14.86 15.84
C HIS A 304 12.35 13.92 17.01
N SER A 305 12.71 14.48 18.16
CA SER A 305 12.95 13.73 19.42
C SER A 305 11.77 13.75 20.38
N ASP A 306 10.89 14.76 20.31
CA ASP A 306 9.74 14.90 21.21
C ASP A 306 8.46 14.36 20.56
N ILE A 307 8.09 13.13 20.92
CA ILE A 307 6.89 12.47 20.37
C ILE A 307 5.58 13.17 20.77
N ARG A 308 5.56 14.02 21.81
CA ARG A 308 4.39 14.81 22.21
C ARG A 308 3.91 15.76 21.13
N LYS A 309 4.81 16.11 20.19
CA LYS A 309 4.53 16.99 19.04
C LYS A 309 4.21 16.26 17.75
N PHE A 310 4.01 14.95 17.82
CA PHE A 310 3.74 14.12 16.63
C PHE A 310 2.58 14.67 15.78
N TYR A 311 1.51 15.15 16.41
CA TYR A 311 0.34 15.72 15.73
C TYR A 311 0.64 17.01 14.93
N GLU A 312 1.75 17.69 15.19
CA GLU A 312 2.15 18.86 14.41
C GLU A 312 2.64 18.46 13.01
N LYS A 313 3.16 17.23 12.87
CA LYS A 313 3.79 16.69 11.67
C LYS A 313 3.05 15.53 11.03
N ALA A 314 2.05 14.97 11.69
CA ALA A 314 1.25 13.86 11.18
C ALA A 314 -0.24 14.05 11.46
N THR A 315 -1.08 13.66 10.51
CA THR A 315 -2.52 13.51 10.71
C THR A 315 -2.98 12.23 10.05
N PHE A 316 -3.82 11.45 10.75
CA PHE A 316 -4.43 10.22 10.26
C PHE A 316 -5.88 10.49 9.90
N GLN A 317 -6.19 10.46 8.59
CA GLN A 317 -7.56 10.51 8.13
C GLN A 317 -8.10 9.10 8.05
N LEU A 318 -9.02 8.77 8.95
CA LEU A 318 -9.64 7.45 9.08
C LEU A 318 -10.87 7.38 8.17
N ASN A 319 -10.74 6.60 7.09
CA ASN A 319 -11.78 6.45 6.08
C ASN A 319 -12.76 5.34 6.48
N ASP A 320 -13.90 5.72 7.04
CA ASP A 320 -14.90 4.87 7.69
C ASP A 320 -14.39 4.23 9.01
N THR A 321 -15.09 3.23 9.51
CA THR A 321 -14.83 2.57 10.80
C THR A 321 -13.68 1.57 10.75
N HIS A 322 -13.33 1.07 9.56
CA HIS A 322 -12.29 0.06 9.37
C HIS A 322 -10.94 0.44 9.97
N PRO A 323 -10.44 1.70 9.82
CA PRO A 323 -9.16 2.11 10.37
C PRO A 323 -9.24 2.66 11.81
N THR A 324 -10.37 2.63 12.49
CA THR A 324 -10.54 3.26 13.82
C THR A 324 -9.69 2.62 14.92
N VAL A 325 -9.20 1.39 14.72
CA VAL A 325 -8.21 0.77 15.61
C VAL A 325 -6.91 1.58 15.69
N ALA A 326 -6.70 2.55 14.80
CA ALA A 326 -5.56 3.48 14.86
C ALA A 326 -5.52 4.29 16.16
N VAL A 327 -6.66 4.60 16.74
CA VAL A 327 -6.74 5.30 18.05
C VAL A 327 -6.11 4.44 19.13
N ALA A 328 -6.49 3.17 19.22
CA ALA A 328 -5.95 2.24 20.21
C ALA A 328 -4.47 1.92 19.94
N GLU A 329 -4.07 1.71 18.68
CA GLU A 329 -2.69 1.38 18.33
C GLU A 329 -1.75 2.56 18.56
N LEU A 330 -2.15 3.78 18.23
CA LEU A 330 -1.34 4.97 18.53
C LEU A 330 -1.19 5.14 20.06
N MET A 331 -2.27 4.98 20.83
CA MET A 331 -2.20 4.99 22.30
C MET A 331 -1.24 3.93 22.82
N ARG A 332 -1.31 2.69 22.31
CA ARG A 332 -0.40 1.61 22.70
C ARG A 332 1.07 2.00 22.47
N ILE A 333 1.39 2.50 21.29
CA ILE A 333 2.77 2.91 20.94
C ILE A 333 3.23 4.04 21.88
N LEU A 334 2.39 5.06 22.08
CA LEU A 334 2.75 6.21 22.92
C LEU A 334 2.95 5.84 24.39
N LEU A 335 2.13 4.91 24.92
CA LEU A 335 2.22 4.46 26.32
C LEU A 335 3.32 3.42 26.51
N ASP A 336 3.32 2.35 25.71
CA ASP A 336 4.11 1.15 25.97
C ASP A 336 5.52 1.26 25.38
N GLU A 337 5.68 1.96 24.24
CA GLU A 337 6.97 2.07 23.56
C GLU A 337 7.66 3.43 23.80
N GLU A 338 6.89 4.52 23.79
CA GLU A 338 7.43 5.88 23.98
C GLU A 338 7.35 6.37 25.44
N GLY A 339 6.66 5.65 26.32
CA GLY A 339 6.63 5.90 27.75
C GLY A 339 5.91 7.19 28.18
N LEU A 340 4.93 7.67 27.40
CA LEU A 340 4.09 8.80 27.79
C LEU A 340 3.11 8.41 28.91
N GLU A 341 2.64 9.41 29.67
CA GLU A 341 1.49 9.24 30.54
C GLU A 341 0.19 9.25 29.71
N TRP A 342 -0.90 8.71 30.30
CA TRP A 342 -2.17 8.55 29.61
C TRP A 342 -2.70 9.85 29.00
N ASP A 343 -2.71 10.93 29.77
CA ASP A 343 -3.27 12.21 29.34
C ASP A 343 -2.45 12.83 28.20
N GLU A 344 -1.12 12.70 28.25
CA GLU A 344 -0.22 13.15 27.17
C GLU A 344 -0.45 12.33 25.90
N ALA A 345 -0.50 11.00 26.01
CA ALA A 345 -0.75 10.11 24.88
C ALA A 345 -2.13 10.35 24.25
N TRP A 346 -3.14 10.60 25.10
CA TRP A 346 -4.50 10.92 24.64
C TRP A 346 -4.56 12.25 23.92
N GLU A 347 -3.87 13.28 24.41
CA GLU A 347 -3.78 14.58 23.74
C GLU A 347 -3.16 14.43 22.34
N VAL A 348 -2.03 13.71 22.22
CA VAL A 348 -1.40 13.45 20.92
C VAL A 348 -2.33 12.69 19.99
N THR A 349 -2.99 11.64 20.50
CA THR A 349 -3.86 10.77 19.71
C THR A 349 -5.07 11.54 19.16
N THR A 350 -5.75 12.32 20.00
CA THR A 350 -6.95 13.09 19.60
C THR A 350 -6.61 14.21 18.60
N LYS A 351 -5.41 14.78 18.66
CA LYS A 351 -4.95 15.79 17.71
C LYS A 351 -4.41 15.20 16.41
N THR A 352 -4.07 13.91 16.40
CA THR A 352 -3.54 13.20 15.23
C THR A 352 -4.65 12.59 14.38
N CYS A 353 -5.67 11.99 15.01
CA CYS A 353 -6.72 11.23 14.33
C CYS A 353 -7.90 12.12 13.92
N ALA A 354 -8.31 12.00 12.66
CA ALA A 354 -9.53 12.57 12.12
C ALA A 354 -10.39 11.43 11.53
N TYR A 355 -11.69 11.43 11.81
CA TYR A 355 -12.61 10.35 11.47
C TYR A 355 -13.74 10.83 10.57
N THR A 356 -14.02 10.07 9.52
CA THR A 356 -15.20 10.25 8.67
C THR A 356 -15.97 8.94 8.54
N ASN A 357 -17.21 8.90 8.95
CA ASN A 357 -18.11 7.77 8.68
C ASN A 357 -18.75 7.98 7.30
N LEU A 358 -18.58 7.02 6.40
CA LEU A 358 -19.06 7.09 5.01
C LEU A 358 -20.28 6.19 4.75
N SER A 359 -20.66 5.32 5.69
CA SER A 359 -21.81 4.43 5.55
C SER A 359 -22.71 4.50 6.79
N LEU A 360 -23.93 5.04 6.61
CA LEU A 360 -24.94 5.17 7.66
C LEU A 360 -26.18 4.30 7.40
N ILE A 361 -26.08 3.30 6.52
CA ILE A 361 -27.24 2.52 6.04
C ILE A 361 -27.88 1.66 7.12
N HIS A 362 -27.16 1.31 8.18
CA HIS A 362 -27.59 0.38 9.23
C HIS A 362 -27.67 1.00 10.63
N ILE A 363 -27.97 2.29 10.70
CA ILE A 363 -28.29 2.95 11.97
C ILE A 363 -29.78 2.76 12.27
#